data_6a633c4b4a60a606d17f122d41a1f9a9
#
_entry.id   6a633c4b4a60a606d17f122d41a1f9a9
#
_cell.length_a   1.000
_cell.length_b   1.000
_cell.length_c   1.000
_cell.angle_alpha   90.00
_cell.angle_beta   90.00
_cell.angle_gamma   90.00
#
_symmetry.space_group_name_H-M   'P 1'
#
loop_
_entity.id
_entity.type
_entity.pdbx_description
1 polymer ?
#
loop_
_entity_poly.entity_id
_entity_poly.type
_entity_poly.pdbx_seq_one_letter_code
_entity_poly.pdbx_strand_id
1 'polypeptide(L)'
;MSIVWAALRCIILLLAALLSGTALAKAETVPEAVLTVANRDIATLRMTMLGAAPELRVKRAHERLRQMDERDLSKPITRSHLTIEGNKGVAYSIGERTIFILYEADLDPEEKIGLEEASQQVGKRFEKAIAALIDQGHGTVLARGLMFSLLATALMLVLLWAIRSATGYVLDHLQARVLSANENTRLRWAAHGWLLVKRI
;
A
#
# COMPACT_ATOMS: atom_id res chain seq x y z
N MET A 1 4.48 50.28 15.48
CA MET A 1 3.42 49.25 15.41
C MET A 1 2.69 49.17 14.05
N SER A 2 2.79 50.14 13.15
CA SER A 2 2.05 50.20 11.87
C SER A 2 2.62 49.32 10.75
N ILE A 3 3.93 49.08 10.71
CA ILE A 3 4.61 48.32 9.62
C ILE A 3 4.28 46.81 9.71
N VAL A 4 4.19 46.25 10.90
CA VAL A 4 3.88 44.81 11.11
C VAL A 4 2.45 44.50 10.66
N TRP A 5 1.51 45.40 10.91
CA TRP A 5 0.11 45.25 10.46
C TRP A 5 -0.05 45.37 8.94
N ALA A 6 0.77 46.20 8.29
CA ALA A 6 0.79 46.32 6.83
C ALA A 6 1.36 45.05 6.17
N ALA A 7 2.45 44.50 6.70
CA ALA A 7 3.05 43.27 6.23
C ALA A 7 2.10 42.05 6.39
N LEU A 8 1.39 41.96 7.51
CA LEU A 8 0.41 40.90 7.77
C LEU A 8 -0.77 40.96 6.78
N ARG A 9 -1.26 42.17 6.47
CA ARG A 9 -2.33 42.34 5.46
C ARG A 9 -1.86 41.94 4.05
N CYS A 10 -0.63 42.29 3.65
CA CYS A 10 -0.09 41.88 2.35
C CYS A 10 0.05 40.37 2.24
N ILE A 11 0.47 39.67 3.32
CA ILE A 11 0.60 38.20 3.32
C ILE A 11 -0.79 37.56 3.23
N ILE A 12 -1.80 38.05 3.91
CA ILE A 12 -3.17 37.53 3.85
C ILE A 12 -3.77 37.71 2.46
N LEU A 13 -3.54 38.86 1.81
CA LEU A 13 -4.02 39.14 0.46
C LEU A 13 -3.29 38.25 -0.60
N LEU A 14 -1.99 38.01 -0.43
CA LEU A 14 -1.23 37.09 -1.27
C LEU A 14 -1.70 35.64 -1.10
N LEU A 15 -1.99 35.20 0.12
CA LEU A 15 -2.57 33.87 0.36
C LEU A 15 -3.98 33.73 -0.23
N ALA A 16 -4.81 34.78 -0.13
CA ALA A 16 -6.15 34.79 -0.71
C ALA A 16 -6.10 34.76 -2.25
N ALA A 17 -5.15 35.44 -2.87
CA ALA A 17 -4.93 35.41 -4.31
C ALA A 17 -4.43 34.04 -4.82
N LEU A 18 -3.59 33.34 -4.04
CA LEU A 18 -3.14 31.99 -4.32
C LEU A 18 -4.26 30.94 -4.21
N LEU A 19 -5.19 31.13 -3.29
CA LEU A 19 -6.36 30.25 -3.12
C LEU A 19 -7.45 30.46 -4.18
N SER A 20 -7.51 31.64 -4.81
CA SER A 20 -8.51 31.95 -5.85
C SER A 20 -8.12 31.45 -7.26
N GLY A 21 -6.90 30.93 -7.44
CA GLY A 21 -6.30 30.59 -8.73
C GLY A 21 -6.63 29.20 -9.28
N THR A 22 -7.44 28.37 -8.62
CA THR A 22 -7.74 27.02 -9.10
C THR A 22 -9.22 26.82 -9.46
N ALA A 23 -9.81 27.75 -10.18
CA ALA A 23 -10.94 27.43 -11.03
C ALA A 23 -10.37 26.72 -12.28
N LEU A 24 -9.91 25.49 -12.15
CA LEU A 24 -9.66 24.59 -13.29
C LEU A 24 -10.97 24.54 -14.08
N ALA A 25 -10.96 25.08 -15.30
CA ALA A 25 -11.98 24.81 -16.29
C ALA A 25 -12.14 23.28 -16.34
N LYS A 26 -13.28 22.78 -15.84
CA LYS A 26 -13.66 21.38 -15.97
C LYS A 26 -13.87 21.18 -17.46
N ALA A 27 -12.82 20.71 -18.14
CA ALA A 27 -12.96 20.20 -19.49
C ALA A 27 -14.11 19.20 -19.42
N GLU A 28 -15.05 19.28 -20.32
CA GLU A 28 -16.16 18.34 -20.46
C GLU A 28 -15.55 17.00 -20.89
N THR A 29 -14.98 16.32 -19.90
CA THR A 29 -14.38 15.01 -20.08
C THR A 29 -15.53 14.04 -20.28
N VAL A 30 -15.53 13.36 -21.43
CA VAL A 30 -16.40 12.20 -21.64
C VAL A 30 -16.33 11.33 -20.37
N PRO A 31 -17.46 11.02 -19.74
CA PRO A 31 -17.43 10.24 -18.52
C PRO A 31 -16.77 8.89 -18.81
N GLU A 32 -15.61 8.66 -18.21
CA GLU A 32 -14.88 7.40 -18.35
C GLU A 32 -14.63 6.78 -16.98
N ALA A 33 -14.65 5.46 -16.93
CA ALA A 33 -14.38 4.73 -15.71
C ALA A 33 -13.49 3.51 -16.00
N VAL A 34 -12.41 3.37 -15.26
CA VAL A 34 -11.47 2.25 -15.41
C VAL A 34 -11.94 1.09 -14.55
N LEU A 35 -12.10 -0.08 -15.16
CA LEU A 35 -12.34 -1.33 -14.46
C LEU A 35 -11.01 -1.90 -13.97
N THR A 36 -10.77 -1.88 -12.67
CA THR A 36 -9.56 -2.36 -12.02
C THR A 36 -9.86 -3.61 -11.20
N VAL A 37 -9.11 -4.69 -11.39
CA VAL A 37 -9.24 -5.95 -10.64
C VAL A 37 -7.88 -6.37 -10.11
N ALA A 38 -7.78 -6.72 -8.85
CA ALA A 38 -6.51 -7.06 -8.18
C ALA A 38 -5.39 -6.02 -8.43
N ASN A 39 -5.74 -4.73 -8.35
CA ASN A 39 -4.86 -3.58 -8.60
C ASN A 39 -4.26 -3.53 -10.03
N ARG A 40 -4.99 -4.06 -11.01
CA ARG A 40 -4.63 -4.06 -12.43
C ARG A 40 -5.77 -3.47 -13.26
N ASP A 41 -5.45 -2.55 -14.13
CA ASP A 41 -6.42 -1.96 -15.06
C ASP A 41 -6.74 -2.95 -16.17
N ILE A 42 -8.03 -3.26 -16.31
CA ILE A 42 -8.55 -4.24 -17.27
C ILE A 42 -9.04 -3.56 -18.52
N ALA A 43 -9.97 -2.63 -18.36
CA ALA A 43 -10.58 -1.89 -19.46
C ALA A 43 -11.07 -0.53 -19.00
N THR A 44 -11.06 0.45 -19.89
CA THR A 44 -11.72 1.75 -19.69
C THR A 44 -13.09 1.70 -20.33
N LEU A 45 -14.13 2.00 -19.56
CA LEU A 45 -15.51 2.07 -20.04
C LEU A 45 -15.88 3.54 -20.24
N ARG A 46 -16.36 3.88 -21.42
CA ARG A 46 -16.71 5.28 -21.81
C ARG A 46 -18.18 5.44 -22.15
N MET A 47 -18.82 4.36 -22.60
CA MET A 47 -20.19 4.40 -23.07
C MET A 47 -21.21 4.29 -21.95
N THR A 48 -22.24 5.15 -21.97
CA THR A 48 -23.46 4.96 -21.18
C THR A 48 -24.36 3.96 -21.90
N MET A 49 -24.72 2.87 -21.25
CA MET A 49 -25.54 1.80 -21.84
C MET A 49 -26.73 1.46 -20.96
N LEU A 50 -27.94 1.40 -21.56
CA LEU A 50 -29.20 1.13 -20.84
C LEU A 50 -29.35 2.02 -19.58
N GLY A 51 -29.06 3.30 -19.68
CA GLY A 51 -29.09 4.25 -18.58
C GLY A 51 -28.02 4.06 -17.50
N ALA A 52 -27.06 3.13 -17.67
CA ALA A 52 -25.95 2.94 -16.77
C ALA A 52 -24.72 3.70 -17.27
N ALA A 53 -24.28 4.71 -16.53
CA ALA A 53 -23.03 5.43 -16.75
C ALA A 53 -21.81 4.49 -16.56
N PRO A 54 -20.63 4.83 -17.13
CA PRO A 54 -19.43 4.02 -17.02
C PRO A 54 -19.08 3.59 -15.60
N GLU A 55 -19.20 4.50 -14.63
CA GLU A 55 -18.90 4.22 -13.21
C GLU A 55 -19.87 3.17 -12.64
N LEU A 56 -21.14 3.24 -13.01
CA LEU A 56 -22.13 2.26 -12.56
C LEU A 56 -21.87 0.88 -13.18
N ARG A 57 -21.40 0.85 -14.43
CA ARG A 57 -21.00 -0.40 -15.11
C ARG A 57 -19.80 -1.03 -14.40
N VAL A 58 -18.77 -0.25 -14.06
CA VAL A 58 -17.60 -0.70 -13.26
C VAL A 58 -18.05 -1.18 -11.89
N LYS A 59 -18.88 -0.43 -11.19
CA LYS A 59 -19.40 -0.82 -9.88
C LYS A 59 -20.12 -2.18 -9.92
N ARG A 60 -20.99 -2.36 -10.91
CA ARG A 60 -21.70 -3.63 -11.11
C ARG A 60 -20.76 -4.79 -11.41
N ALA A 61 -19.69 -4.56 -12.19
CA ALA A 61 -18.66 -5.58 -12.44
C ALA A 61 -17.95 -6.00 -11.16
N HIS A 62 -17.55 -5.03 -10.33
CA HIS A 62 -16.95 -5.31 -9.02
C HIS A 62 -17.91 -6.05 -8.08
N GLU A 63 -19.17 -5.65 -8.03
CA GLU A 63 -20.17 -6.34 -7.20
C GLU A 63 -20.38 -7.80 -7.62
N ARG A 64 -20.39 -8.07 -8.93
CA ARG A 64 -20.48 -9.44 -9.46
C ARG A 64 -19.27 -10.27 -9.08
N LEU A 65 -18.05 -9.71 -9.18
CA LEU A 65 -16.83 -10.39 -8.77
C LEU A 65 -16.80 -10.65 -7.26
N ARG A 66 -17.22 -9.69 -6.45
CA ARG A 66 -17.25 -9.84 -4.97
C ARG A 66 -18.24 -10.90 -4.48
N GLN A 67 -19.27 -11.20 -5.27
CA GLN A 67 -20.27 -12.23 -4.96
C GLN A 67 -19.83 -13.63 -5.38
N MET A 68 -18.68 -13.76 -6.04
CA MET A 68 -18.13 -15.04 -6.46
C MET A 68 -17.19 -15.60 -5.39
N ASP A 69 -17.32 -16.88 -5.12
CA ASP A 69 -16.38 -17.59 -4.30
C ASP A 69 -15.14 -18.04 -5.13
N GLU A 70 -14.15 -18.60 -4.48
CA GLU A 70 -12.91 -19.04 -5.13
C GLU A 70 -13.15 -20.13 -6.16
N ARG A 71 -14.13 -21.02 -5.93
CA ARG A 71 -14.50 -22.08 -6.88
C ARG A 71 -15.12 -21.49 -8.12
N ASP A 72 -15.94 -20.48 -7.98
CA ASP A 72 -16.55 -19.77 -9.11
C ASP A 72 -15.49 -19.00 -9.90
N LEU A 73 -14.58 -18.31 -9.23
CA LEU A 73 -13.49 -17.57 -9.88
C LEU A 73 -12.52 -18.48 -10.64
N SER A 74 -12.41 -19.75 -10.24
CA SER A 74 -11.56 -20.76 -10.91
C SER A 74 -12.18 -21.34 -12.19
N LYS A 75 -13.42 -20.99 -12.50
CA LYS A 75 -14.06 -21.43 -13.75
C LYS A 75 -13.46 -20.73 -14.97
N PRO A 76 -13.55 -21.35 -16.17
CA PRO A 76 -12.98 -20.76 -17.37
C PRO A 76 -13.61 -19.40 -17.70
N ILE A 77 -12.76 -18.47 -18.12
CA ILE A 77 -13.19 -17.18 -18.66
C ILE A 77 -13.56 -17.35 -20.11
N THR A 78 -14.78 -16.96 -20.44
CA THR A 78 -15.32 -17.04 -21.80
C THR A 78 -15.62 -15.65 -22.33
N ARG A 79 -15.46 -15.48 -23.66
CA ARG A 79 -15.77 -14.27 -24.38
C ARG A 79 -16.87 -14.58 -25.38
N SER A 80 -17.92 -13.79 -25.38
CA SER A 80 -19.03 -13.93 -26.33
C SER A 80 -19.36 -12.61 -27.00
N HIS A 81 -19.44 -12.62 -28.34
CA HIS A 81 -19.87 -11.46 -29.10
C HIS A 81 -21.37 -11.26 -28.95
N LEU A 82 -21.78 -10.03 -28.79
CA LEU A 82 -23.18 -9.65 -28.68
C LEU A 82 -23.42 -8.30 -29.33
N THR A 83 -24.69 -8.06 -29.68
CA THR A 83 -25.14 -6.77 -30.17
C THR A 83 -26.34 -6.36 -29.35
N ILE A 84 -26.29 -5.25 -28.65
CA ILE A 84 -27.40 -4.73 -27.85
C ILE A 84 -27.71 -3.31 -28.34
N GLU A 85 -28.95 -3.06 -28.71
CA GLU A 85 -29.39 -1.77 -29.25
C GLU A 85 -28.53 -1.25 -30.41
N GLY A 86 -28.07 -2.16 -31.28
CA GLY A 86 -27.21 -1.81 -32.42
C GLY A 86 -25.73 -1.64 -32.08
N ASN A 87 -25.35 -1.65 -30.79
CA ASN A 87 -23.96 -1.53 -30.36
C ASN A 87 -23.31 -2.91 -30.25
N LYS A 88 -22.23 -3.11 -31.00
CA LYS A 88 -21.43 -4.34 -30.93
C LYS A 88 -20.60 -4.33 -29.67
N GLY A 89 -20.51 -5.50 -29.02
CA GLY A 89 -19.73 -5.65 -27.81
C GLY A 89 -19.27 -7.08 -27.59
N VAL A 90 -18.37 -7.26 -26.63
CA VAL A 90 -17.87 -8.56 -26.16
C VAL A 90 -18.15 -8.67 -24.66
N ALA A 91 -18.94 -9.69 -24.30
CA ALA A 91 -19.19 -10.04 -22.90
C ALA A 91 -18.07 -10.92 -22.37
N TYR A 92 -17.60 -10.61 -21.17
CA TYR A 92 -16.66 -11.41 -20.42
C TYR A 92 -17.39 -12.11 -19.29
N SER A 93 -17.34 -13.44 -19.30
CA SER A 93 -18.04 -14.27 -18.31
C SER A 93 -17.04 -15.22 -17.63
N ILE A 94 -17.29 -15.51 -16.37
CA ILE A 94 -16.60 -16.56 -15.61
C ILE A 94 -17.63 -17.67 -15.38
N GLY A 95 -17.42 -18.82 -16.00
CA GLY A 95 -18.46 -19.84 -16.11
C GLY A 95 -19.70 -19.28 -16.82
N GLU A 96 -20.84 -19.31 -16.16
CA GLU A 96 -22.13 -18.82 -16.72
C GLU A 96 -22.42 -17.35 -16.36
N ARG A 97 -21.64 -16.73 -15.49
CA ARG A 97 -21.92 -15.39 -14.98
C ARG A 97 -21.15 -14.34 -15.78
N THR A 98 -21.89 -13.48 -16.49
CA THR A 98 -21.30 -12.32 -17.17
C THR A 98 -20.86 -11.27 -16.15
N ILE A 99 -19.59 -10.88 -16.21
CA ILE A 99 -18.99 -9.90 -15.30
C ILE A 99 -19.14 -8.49 -15.86
N PHE A 100 -18.66 -8.27 -17.08
CA PHE A 100 -18.78 -6.98 -17.76
C PHE A 100 -18.87 -7.18 -19.28
N ILE A 101 -19.21 -6.11 -19.98
CA ILE A 101 -19.30 -6.07 -21.44
C ILE A 101 -18.45 -4.89 -21.89
N LEU A 102 -17.58 -5.13 -22.86
CA LEU A 102 -16.82 -4.10 -23.57
C LEU A 102 -17.52 -3.81 -24.89
N TYR A 103 -17.92 -2.58 -25.12
CA TYR A 103 -18.53 -2.16 -26.38
C TYR A 103 -17.51 -1.50 -27.31
N GLU A 104 -17.79 -1.50 -28.60
CA GLU A 104 -16.97 -0.79 -29.60
C GLU A 104 -16.85 0.71 -29.28
N ALA A 105 -17.89 1.32 -28.73
CA ALA A 105 -17.90 2.71 -28.29
C ALA A 105 -17.12 2.97 -26.97
N ASP A 106 -16.67 1.94 -26.26
CA ASP A 106 -15.75 2.10 -25.12
C ASP A 106 -14.29 2.21 -25.55
N LEU A 107 -13.98 1.85 -26.80
CA LEU A 107 -12.61 1.90 -27.32
C LEU A 107 -12.14 3.35 -27.49
N ASP A 108 -10.82 3.52 -27.38
CA ASP A 108 -10.21 4.81 -27.66
C ASP A 108 -10.22 5.09 -29.18
N PRO A 109 -10.86 6.15 -29.63
CA PRO A 109 -10.88 6.49 -31.05
C PRO A 109 -9.49 6.85 -31.59
N GLU A 110 -8.54 7.22 -30.72
CA GLU A 110 -7.17 7.56 -31.10
C GLU A 110 -6.31 6.31 -31.34
N GLU A 111 -6.57 5.22 -30.63
CA GLU A 111 -5.76 3.99 -30.72
C GLU A 111 -6.00 3.19 -32.03
N LYS A 112 -7.04 3.47 -32.81
CA LYS A 112 -7.39 2.79 -34.09
C LYS A 112 -7.40 1.25 -33.98
N ILE A 113 -7.60 0.71 -32.81
CA ILE A 113 -7.64 -0.73 -32.54
C ILE A 113 -9.06 -1.21 -32.72
N GLY A 114 -9.25 -2.30 -33.46
CA GLY A 114 -10.57 -2.92 -33.65
C GLY A 114 -11.07 -3.61 -32.38
N LEU A 115 -12.41 -3.77 -32.26
CA LEU A 115 -13.04 -4.42 -31.11
C LEU A 115 -12.48 -5.83 -30.84
N GLU A 116 -12.16 -6.59 -31.89
CA GLU A 116 -11.61 -7.94 -31.76
C GLU A 116 -10.22 -7.94 -31.09
N GLU A 117 -9.33 -7.09 -31.55
CA GLU A 117 -7.99 -6.98 -31.00
C GLU A 117 -8.02 -6.42 -29.56
N ALA A 118 -8.78 -5.36 -29.32
CA ALA A 118 -9.00 -4.82 -27.99
C ALA A 118 -9.57 -5.87 -27.04
N SER A 119 -10.55 -6.66 -27.51
CA SER A 119 -11.15 -7.73 -26.70
C SER A 119 -10.15 -8.81 -26.31
N GLN A 120 -9.22 -9.17 -27.19
CA GLN A 120 -8.18 -10.14 -26.88
C GLN A 120 -7.22 -9.61 -25.80
N GLN A 121 -6.82 -8.33 -25.92
CA GLN A 121 -5.95 -7.70 -24.94
C GLN A 121 -6.63 -7.59 -23.55
N VAL A 122 -7.88 -7.13 -23.52
CA VAL A 122 -8.68 -7.05 -22.29
C VAL A 122 -8.89 -8.44 -21.69
N GLY A 123 -9.17 -9.46 -22.50
CA GLY A 123 -9.30 -10.83 -22.04
C GLY A 123 -8.03 -11.33 -21.32
N LYS A 124 -6.86 -11.15 -21.93
CA LYS A 124 -5.57 -11.51 -21.31
C LYS A 124 -5.29 -10.76 -20.02
N ARG A 125 -5.63 -9.46 -19.95
CA ARG A 125 -5.51 -8.67 -18.72
C ARG A 125 -6.45 -9.18 -17.64
N PHE A 126 -7.68 -9.51 -18.01
CA PHE A 126 -8.70 -10.02 -17.09
C PHE A 126 -8.32 -11.40 -16.54
N GLU A 127 -7.85 -12.34 -17.38
CA GLU A 127 -7.34 -13.64 -16.94
C GLU A 127 -6.21 -13.50 -15.91
N LYS A 128 -5.23 -12.64 -16.18
CA LYS A 128 -4.12 -12.36 -15.26
C LYS A 128 -4.58 -11.72 -13.95
N ALA A 129 -5.61 -10.88 -14.00
CA ALA A 129 -6.16 -10.23 -12.83
C ALA A 129 -6.96 -11.21 -11.96
N ILE A 130 -7.74 -12.10 -12.56
CA ILE A 130 -8.47 -13.15 -11.83
C ILE A 130 -7.49 -14.14 -11.19
N ALA A 131 -6.45 -14.57 -11.89
CA ALA A 131 -5.41 -15.41 -11.31
C ALA A 131 -4.76 -14.73 -10.07
N ALA A 132 -4.42 -13.44 -10.19
CA ALA A 132 -3.88 -12.69 -9.05
C ALA A 132 -4.88 -12.52 -7.89
N LEU A 133 -6.18 -12.39 -8.20
CA LEU A 133 -7.24 -12.32 -7.19
C LEU A 133 -7.35 -13.64 -6.40
N ILE A 134 -7.29 -14.77 -7.09
CA ILE A 134 -7.28 -16.11 -6.49
C ILE A 134 -6.03 -16.29 -5.61
N ASP A 135 -4.84 -15.93 -6.12
CA ASP A 135 -3.59 -16.02 -5.35
C ASP A 135 -3.63 -15.17 -4.07
N GLN A 136 -4.23 -13.98 -4.12
CA GLN A 136 -4.42 -13.13 -2.94
C GLN A 136 -5.42 -13.73 -1.92
N GLY A 137 -6.42 -14.45 -2.39
CA GLY A 137 -7.40 -15.17 -1.56
C GLY A 137 -6.77 -16.33 -0.78
N HIS A 138 -5.77 -16.99 -1.33
CA HIS A 138 -5.00 -18.00 -0.61
C HIS A 138 -4.19 -17.33 0.50
N GLY A 139 -4.61 -17.31 1.73
CA GLY A 139 -3.98 -16.65 2.90
C GLY A 139 -2.47 -16.84 3.09
N THR A 140 -1.79 -17.48 2.13
CA THR A 140 -0.35 -17.73 2.09
C THR A 140 0.48 -16.45 2.10
N VAL A 141 0.02 -15.38 1.42
CA VAL A 141 0.72 -14.07 1.39
C VAL A 141 0.59 -13.39 2.76
N LEU A 142 -0.61 -13.42 3.34
CA LEU A 142 -0.88 -12.90 4.68
C LEU A 142 -0.14 -13.73 5.75
N ALA A 143 -0.16 -15.06 5.66
CA ALA A 143 0.54 -15.95 6.58
C ALA A 143 2.06 -15.75 6.51
N ARG A 144 2.63 -15.59 5.31
CA ARG A 144 4.05 -15.32 5.12
C ARG A 144 4.44 -13.94 5.70
N GLY A 145 3.64 -12.90 5.46
CA GLY A 145 3.85 -11.57 6.03
C GLY A 145 3.79 -11.57 7.57
N LEU A 146 2.81 -12.26 8.15
CA LEU A 146 2.69 -12.45 9.58
C LEU A 146 3.89 -13.19 10.18
N MET A 147 4.35 -14.26 9.52
CA MET A 147 5.51 -15.03 9.95
C MET A 147 6.79 -14.19 9.96
N PHE A 148 7.05 -13.38 8.92
CA PHE A 148 8.19 -12.47 8.90
C PHE A 148 8.10 -11.38 9.97
N SER A 149 6.92 -10.83 10.23
CA SER A 149 6.70 -9.85 11.29
C SER A 149 6.98 -10.44 12.68
N LEU A 150 6.49 -11.65 12.95
CA LEU A 150 6.76 -12.35 14.21
C LEU A 150 8.26 -12.66 14.38
N LEU A 151 8.93 -13.09 13.31
CA LEU A 151 10.37 -13.37 13.33
C LEU A 151 11.18 -12.09 13.63
N ALA A 152 10.85 -10.97 12.99
CA ALA A 152 11.50 -9.70 13.23
C ALA A 152 11.31 -9.21 14.68
N THR A 153 10.09 -9.36 15.21
CA THR A 153 9.79 -9.01 16.60
C THR A 153 10.54 -9.90 17.59
N ALA A 154 10.61 -11.20 17.36
CA ALA A 154 11.37 -12.14 18.18
C ALA A 154 12.87 -11.79 18.16
N LEU A 155 13.43 -11.50 16.99
CA LEU A 155 14.84 -11.09 16.85
C LEU A 155 15.14 -9.79 17.62
N MET A 156 14.23 -8.81 17.55
CA MET A 156 14.35 -7.56 18.31
C MET A 156 14.33 -7.79 19.80
N LEU A 157 13.45 -8.67 20.31
CA LEU A 157 13.38 -9.03 21.74
C LEU A 157 14.67 -9.71 22.21
N VAL A 158 15.20 -10.64 21.41
CA VAL A 158 16.47 -11.31 21.71
C VAL A 158 17.63 -10.29 21.76
N LEU A 159 17.65 -9.34 20.82
CA LEU A 159 18.66 -8.28 20.80
C LEU A 159 18.60 -7.38 22.04
N LEU A 160 17.39 -6.95 22.42
CA LEU A 160 17.16 -6.16 23.63
C LEU A 160 17.57 -6.93 24.89
N TRP A 161 17.26 -8.21 24.97
CA TRP A 161 17.69 -9.07 26.06
C TRP A 161 19.20 -9.21 26.11
N ALA A 162 19.87 -9.42 24.98
CA ALA A 162 21.32 -9.52 24.89
C ALA A 162 22.02 -8.21 25.32
N ILE A 163 21.52 -7.05 24.89
CA ILE A 163 22.04 -5.74 25.31
C ILE A 163 21.87 -5.57 26.81
N ARG A 164 20.70 -5.88 27.36
CA ARG A 164 20.45 -5.79 28.80
C ARG A 164 21.33 -6.72 29.60
N SER A 165 21.56 -7.93 29.12
CA SER A 165 22.44 -8.89 29.75
C SER A 165 23.91 -8.45 29.71
N ALA A 166 24.37 -7.95 28.57
CA ALA A 166 25.74 -7.43 28.39
C ALA A 166 26.00 -6.21 29.30
N THR A 167 25.05 -5.27 29.40
CA THR A 167 25.21 -4.10 30.29
C THR A 167 25.28 -4.51 31.76
N GLY A 168 24.49 -5.50 32.22
CA GLY A 168 24.60 -6.05 33.57
C GLY A 168 26.00 -6.64 33.83
N TYR A 169 26.47 -7.47 32.92
CA TYR A 169 27.82 -8.11 33.05
C TYR A 169 28.95 -7.10 33.10
N VAL A 170 28.88 -6.04 32.26
CA VAL A 170 29.94 -4.98 32.26
C VAL A 170 29.90 -4.19 33.57
N LEU A 171 28.73 -3.84 34.10
CA LEU A 171 28.58 -3.11 35.34
C LEU A 171 29.14 -3.91 36.54
N ASP A 172 28.80 -5.20 36.63
CA ASP A 172 29.27 -6.08 37.69
C ASP A 172 30.83 -6.21 37.62
N HIS A 173 31.37 -6.33 36.42
CA HIS A 173 32.82 -6.43 36.24
C HIS A 173 33.57 -5.11 36.58
N LEU A 174 32.96 -3.97 36.25
CA LEU A 174 33.50 -2.66 36.63
C LEU A 174 33.43 -2.42 38.15
N GLN A 175 32.33 -2.78 38.79
CA GLN A 175 32.21 -2.68 40.26
C GLN A 175 33.23 -3.55 40.98
N ALA A 176 33.45 -4.79 40.52
CA ALA A 176 34.44 -5.67 41.07
C ALA A 176 35.89 -5.07 40.96
N ARG A 177 36.22 -4.44 39.83
CA ARG A 177 37.52 -3.78 39.65
C ARG A 177 37.66 -2.52 40.51
N VAL A 178 36.62 -1.71 40.64
CA VAL A 178 36.66 -0.50 41.49
C VAL A 178 36.82 -0.87 42.97
N LEU A 179 36.13 -1.89 43.44
CA LEU A 179 36.22 -2.37 44.81
C LEU A 179 37.64 -2.91 45.10
N SER A 180 38.23 -3.72 44.22
CA SER A 180 39.59 -4.24 44.36
C SER A 180 40.66 -3.14 44.32
N ALA A 181 40.46 -2.09 43.49
CA ALA A 181 41.36 -0.93 43.44
C ALA A 181 41.29 -0.09 44.74
N ASN A 182 40.09 0.05 45.32
CA ASN A 182 39.87 0.80 46.54
C ASN A 182 40.44 0.07 47.79
N GLU A 183 40.34 -1.25 47.79
CA GLU A 183 40.95 -2.05 48.85
C GLU A 183 42.49 -1.97 48.86
N ASN A 184 43.11 -2.05 47.69
CA ASN A 184 44.55 -1.85 47.55
C ASN A 184 45.02 -0.43 47.95
N THR A 185 44.20 0.58 47.71
CA THR A 185 44.48 1.95 48.08
C THR A 185 44.42 2.12 49.61
N ARG A 186 43.41 1.58 50.26
CA ARG A 186 43.23 1.61 51.75
C ARG A 186 44.38 0.87 52.44
N LEU A 187 44.80 -0.29 51.95
CA LEU A 187 45.92 -1.06 52.51
C LEU A 187 47.24 -0.29 52.35
N ARG A 188 47.47 0.39 51.26
CA ARG A 188 48.67 1.23 51.04
C ARG A 188 48.69 2.41 51.99
N TRP A 189 47.58 3.10 52.25
CA TRP A 189 47.54 4.20 53.22
C TRP A 189 47.71 3.71 54.66
N ALA A 190 47.15 2.59 55.02
CA ALA A 190 47.35 1.95 56.35
C ALA A 190 48.83 1.55 56.57
N ALA A 191 49.46 0.95 55.55
CA ALA A 191 50.88 0.59 55.63
C ALA A 191 51.80 1.83 55.74
N HIS A 192 51.51 2.92 55.02
CA HIS A 192 52.30 4.15 55.18
C HIS A 192 52.06 4.86 56.50
N GLY A 193 50.82 4.86 57.02
CA GLY A 193 50.52 5.40 58.35
C GLY A 193 51.22 4.66 59.45
N TRP A 194 51.36 3.35 59.37
CA TRP A 194 52.05 2.52 60.36
C TRP A 194 53.54 2.76 60.41
N LEU A 195 54.18 3.06 59.25
CA LEU A 195 55.60 3.38 59.18
C LEU A 195 55.93 4.76 59.77
N LEU A 196 55.00 5.71 59.76
CA LEU A 196 55.19 7.01 60.39
C LEU A 196 55.10 6.96 61.92
N VAL A 197 54.23 6.12 62.46
CA VAL A 197 54.02 5.93 63.93
C VAL A 197 55.26 5.20 64.57
N LYS A 198 55.98 4.40 63.80
CA LYS A 198 57.10 3.62 64.32
C LYS A 198 58.41 4.45 64.38
N ARG A 199 58.39 5.72 63.98
CA ARG A 199 59.52 6.61 63.94
C ARG A 199 59.49 7.71 65.02
N ILE A 200 58.56 7.65 65.96
CA ILE A 200 58.51 8.42 67.19
C ILE A 200 58.79 7.48 68.34
#